data_94cff9734f75e0eba52be3411d53299e
#
_entry.id   94cff9734f75e0eba52be3411d53299e
#
_cell.length_a   1.000
_cell.length_b   1.000
_cell.length_c   1.000
_cell.angle_alpha   90.00
_cell.angle_beta   90.00
_cell.angle_gamma   90.00
#
_symmetry.space_group_name_H-M   'P 1'
#
loop_
_entity.id
_entity.type
_entity.pdbx_description
1 polymer ?
#
loop_
_entity_poly.entity_id
_entity_poly.type
_entity_poly.pdbx_seq_one_letter_code
_entity_poly.pdbx_strand_id
1 'polypeptide(L)'
;PLPFKREGASRKERARVALEALHKKCHAVITLPNDLVFKQVDPSATLMEAFAMADKWIKLGVHSIWSMLFNTGLINVDFSTLQSALAEPGGKTLFGTGYGKGEDLVVQALNDLERCPLLHLPDAGYIKDTDQLIVNLTGGPDLTMTMVNEVMDAVSGKFGCRTSIVMGASIDGSFYNQLRVTVMGTVRRVPSVKGFEPVPSASIPPNEPPPAKAETSGSAQSPEPPAPTAGPL
;
A
#
# COMPACT_ATOMS: atom_id res chain seq x y z
N PRO A 1 -0.87 6.56 -0.87
CA PRO A 1 0.49 7.03 -0.64
C PRO A 1 0.50 8.24 0.29
N LEU A 2 1.58 8.36 1.06
CA LEU A 2 1.83 9.49 1.94
C LEU A 2 2.85 10.43 1.29
N PRO A 3 2.74 11.76 1.53
CA PRO A 3 3.64 12.74 0.94
C PRO A 3 5.08 12.57 1.43
N PHE A 4 6.04 13.01 0.63
CA PHE A 4 7.45 13.06 1.02
C PHE A 4 7.70 13.97 2.20
N LYS A 5 8.73 13.66 2.97
CA LYS A 5 9.16 14.52 4.08
C LYS A 5 9.48 15.95 3.64
N ARG A 6 9.90 16.14 2.39
CA ARG A 6 10.28 17.44 1.81
C ARG A 6 9.13 18.22 1.15
N GLU A 7 7.90 17.66 1.07
CA GLU A 7 6.76 18.35 0.46
C GLU A 7 6.12 19.46 1.33
N GLY A 8 6.67 19.72 2.48
CA GLY A 8 6.24 20.79 3.37
C GLY A 8 5.20 20.37 4.41
N ALA A 9 5.08 21.19 5.47
CA ALA A 9 4.25 20.90 6.63
C ALA A 9 2.74 20.84 6.27
N SER A 10 2.28 21.72 5.40
CA SER A 10 0.86 21.80 5.02
C SER A 10 0.35 20.52 4.33
N ARG A 11 1.16 19.91 3.44
CA ARG A 11 0.78 18.63 2.80
C ARG A 11 0.77 17.48 3.79
N LYS A 12 1.74 17.42 4.69
CA LYS A 12 1.80 16.41 5.74
C LYS A 12 0.59 16.50 6.65
N GLU A 13 0.21 17.72 7.07
CA GLU A 13 -0.94 17.91 7.94
C GLU A 13 -2.24 17.50 7.26
N ARG A 14 -2.45 17.88 6.00
CA ARG A 14 -3.61 17.41 5.22
C ARG A 14 -3.65 15.88 5.11
N ALA A 15 -2.50 15.25 4.85
CA ALA A 15 -2.42 13.80 4.77
C ALA A 15 -2.72 13.14 6.12
N ARG A 16 -2.25 13.71 7.24
CA ARG A 16 -2.53 13.24 8.60
C ARG A 16 -4.03 13.30 8.90
N VAL A 17 -4.67 14.43 8.65
CA VAL A 17 -6.13 14.61 8.86
C VAL A 17 -6.94 13.63 8.01
N ALA A 18 -6.58 13.49 6.74
CA ALA A 18 -7.23 12.54 5.84
C ALA A 18 -7.05 11.08 6.31
N LEU A 19 -5.84 10.72 6.77
CA LEU A 19 -5.55 9.39 7.29
C LEU A 19 -6.37 9.07 8.55
N GLU A 20 -6.49 10.03 9.47
CA GLU A 20 -7.32 9.90 10.66
C GLU A 20 -8.81 9.74 10.33
N ALA A 21 -9.30 10.47 9.32
CA ALA A 21 -10.66 10.33 8.84
C ALA A 21 -10.91 8.95 8.21
N LEU A 22 -9.95 8.42 7.45
CA LEU A 22 -10.02 7.08 6.89
C LEU A 22 -10.02 5.99 7.97
N HIS A 23 -9.14 6.09 8.97
CA HIS A 23 -9.10 5.14 10.09
C HIS A 23 -10.42 5.06 10.88
N LYS A 24 -11.23 6.13 10.88
CA LYS A 24 -12.55 6.13 11.53
C LYS A 24 -13.64 5.46 10.69
N LYS A 25 -13.44 5.32 9.38
CA LYS A 25 -14.47 4.84 8.44
C LYS A 25 -14.13 3.49 7.80
N CYS A 26 -12.85 3.12 7.75
CA CYS A 26 -12.38 1.90 7.12
C CYS A 26 -11.92 0.91 8.18
N HIS A 27 -12.17 -0.38 7.97
CA HIS A 27 -11.65 -1.46 8.82
C HIS A 27 -10.13 -1.58 8.73
N ALA A 28 -9.58 -1.29 7.56
CA ALA A 28 -8.15 -1.35 7.30
C ALA A 28 -7.69 -0.17 6.44
N VAL A 29 -6.53 0.38 6.76
CA VAL A 29 -5.89 1.44 5.95
C VAL A 29 -4.42 1.10 5.76
N ILE A 30 -4.07 0.70 4.55
CA ILE A 30 -2.69 0.40 4.17
C ILE A 30 -2.06 1.68 3.65
N THR A 31 -1.00 2.14 4.31
CA THR A 31 -0.29 3.35 3.92
C THR A 31 0.97 3.01 3.14
N LEU A 32 1.24 3.78 2.09
CA LEU A 32 2.49 3.70 1.32
C LEU A 32 3.28 5.00 1.52
N PRO A 33 4.33 4.98 2.36
CA PRO A 33 5.19 6.14 2.53
C PRO A 33 6.10 6.32 1.29
N ASN A 34 5.92 7.41 0.55
CA ASN A 34 6.72 7.67 -0.66
C ASN A 34 8.23 7.70 -0.36
N ASP A 35 8.63 8.22 0.80
CA ASP A 35 10.04 8.22 1.21
C ASP A 35 10.68 6.82 1.26
N LEU A 36 9.91 5.77 1.57
CA LEU A 36 10.43 4.41 1.63
C LEU A 36 10.53 3.80 0.23
N VAL A 37 9.56 4.08 -0.64
CA VAL A 37 9.61 3.65 -2.03
C VAL A 37 10.83 4.24 -2.74
N PHE A 38 11.08 5.53 -2.53
CA PHE A 38 12.22 6.23 -3.17
C PHE A 38 13.59 5.75 -2.66
N LYS A 39 13.68 5.21 -1.47
CA LYS A 39 14.92 4.57 -0.99
C LYS A 39 15.28 3.29 -1.74
N GLN A 40 14.31 2.66 -2.41
CA GLN A 40 14.50 1.43 -3.17
C GLN A 40 14.78 1.69 -4.65
N VAL A 41 14.63 2.93 -5.09
CA VAL A 41 14.90 3.33 -6.47
C VAL A 41 16.36 3.72 -6.60
N ASP A 42 16.97 3.40 -7.75
CA ASP A 42 18.33 3.80 -8.05
C ASP A 42 18.49 5.33 -7.93
N PRO A 43 19.56 5.85 -7.31
CA PRO A 43 19.79 7.29 -7.19
C PRO A 43 19.83 8.04 -8.52
N SER A 44 20.15 7.36 -9.61
CA SER A 44 20.18 7.91 -10.98
C SER A 44 18.81 7.83 -11.69
N ALA A 45 17.83 7.15 -11.10
CA ALA A 45 16.52 7.00 -11.70
C ALA A 45 15.75 8.32 -11.78
N THR A 46 14.95 8.45 -12.83
CA THR A 46 14.09 9.59 -13.04
C THR A 46 12.93 9.64 -12.01
N LEU A 47 12.36 10.80 -11.83
CA LEU A 47 11.18 10.98 -10.98
C LEU A 47 9.99 10.12 -11.47
N MET A 48 9.86 9.94 -12.78
CA MET A 48 8.81 9.09 -13.37
C MET A 48 9.01 7.61 -13.00
N GLU A 49 10.23 7.11 -13.05
CA GLU A 49 10.55 5.73 -12.64
C GLU A 49 10.27 5.52 -11.14
N ALA A 50 10.57 6.51 -10.32
CA ALA A 50 10.28 6.46 -8.91
C ALA A 50 8.76 6.42 -8.62
N PHE A 51 7.95 7.19 -9.32
CA PHE A 51 6.49 7.09 -9.22
C PHE A 51 5.94 5.78 -9.77
N ALA A 52 6.48 5.29 -10.90
CA ALA A 52 6.11 3.98 -11.43
C ALA A 52 6.39 2.84 -10.43
N MET A 53 7.46 2.96 -9.63
CA MET A 53 7.73 2.04 -8.52
C MET A 53 6.66 2.12 -7.42
N ALA A 54 6.20 3.31 -7.07
CA ALA A 54 5.10 3.48 -6.10
C ALA A 54 3.80 2.84 -6.62
N ASP A 55 3.47 3.04 -7.88
CA ASP A 55 2.30 2.44 -8.54
C ASP A 55 2.41 0.91 -8.57
N LYS A 56 3.61 0.37 -8.82
CA LYS A 56 3.88 -1.06 -8.76
C LYS A 56 3.56 -1.65 -7.38
N TRP A 57 3.95 -0.97 -6.30
CA TRP A 57 3.65 -1.42 -4.93
C TRP A 57 2.16 -1.38 -4.61
N ILE A 58 1.45 -0.33 -5.05
CA ILE A 58 -0.01 -0.24 -4.89
C ILE A 58 -0.70 -1.39 -5.64
N LYS A 59 -0.31 -1.60 -6.91
CA LYS A 59 -0.84 -2.69 -7.73
C LYS A 59 -0.59 -4.05 -7.08
N LEU A 60 0.62 -4.28 -6.57
CA LEU A 60 1.00 -5.53 -5.92
C LEU A 60 0.17 -5.76 -4.65
N GLY A 61 -0.04 -4.72 -3.83
CA GLY A 61 -0.87 -4.80 -2.64
C GLY A 61 -2.31 -5.17 -2.96
N VAL A 62 -2.94 -4.48 -3.89
CA VAL A 62 -4.32 -4.77 -4.33
C VAL A 62 -4.43 -6.18 -4.91
N HIS A 63 -3.48 -6.58 -5.77
CA HIS A 63 -3.48 -7.91 -6.36
C HIS A 63 -3.31 -9.01 -5.31
N SER A 64 -2.45 -8.81 -4.31
CA SER A 64 -2.24 -9.80 -3.25
C SER A 64 -3.51 -10.03 -2.42
N ILE A 65 -4.24 -8.96 -2.07
CA ILE A 65 -5.52 -9.06 -1.36
C ILE A 65 -6.57 -9.74 -2.24
N TRP A 66 -6.65 -9.34 -3.50
CA TRP A 66 -7.57 -9.93 -4.46
C TRP A 66 -7.30 -11.44 -4.64
N SER A 67 -6.04 -11.80 -4.84
CA SER A 67 -5.62 -13.20 -4.99
C SER A 67 -5.95 -14.05 -3.76
N MET A 68 -5.75 -13.50 -2.56
CA MET A 68 -6.07 -14.17 -1.30
C MET A 68 -7.57 -14.50 -1.17
N LEU A 69 -8.44 -13.60 -1.65
CA LEU A 69 -9.89 -13.73 -1.49
C LEU A 69 -10.56 -14.52 -2.62
N PHE A 70 -10.05 -14.44 -3.84
CA PHE A 70 -10.74 -14.93 -5.03
C PHE A 70 -10.05 -16.12 -5.70
N ASN A 71 -8.77 -16.37 -5.44
CA ASN A 71 -8.14 -17.59 -5.95
C ASN A 71 -8.56 -18.76 -5.06
N THR A 72 -9.07 -19.83 -5.70
CA THR A 72 -9.35 -21.09 -5.00
C THR A 72 -8.02 -21.72 -4.59
N GLY A 73 -7.74 -21.65 -3.28
CA GLY A 73 -6.53 -22.23 -2.70
C GLY A 73 -6.76 -23.63 -2.11
N LEU A 74 -5.66 -24.28 -1.71
CA LEU A 74 -5.71 -25.48 -0.88
C LEU A 74 -6.23 -25.16 0.53
N ILE A 75 -5.84 -23.99 1.04
CA ILE A 75 -6.31 -23.44 2.31
C ILE A 75 -6.77 -22.02 2.03
N ASN A 76 -8.08 -21.81 2.12
CA ASN A 76 -8.68 -20.52 1.78
C ASN A 76 -8.81 -19.65 3.03
N VAL A 77 -8.45 -18.37 2.88
CA VAL A 77 -8.80 -17.32 3.84
C VAL A 77 -10.12 -16.71 3.37
N ASP A 78 -11.17 -16.88 4.14
CA ASP A 78 -12.47 -16.31 3.83
C ASP A 78 -12.53 -14.81 4.20
N PHE A 79 -13.52 -14.12 3.62
CA PHE A 79 -13.67 -12.68 3.87
C PHE A 79 -13.98 -12.38 5.35
N SER A 80 -14.67 -13.27 6.06
CA SER A 80 -15.00 -13.06 7.47
C SER A 80 -13.76 -13.15 8.36
N THR A 81 -12.86 -14.06 8.04
CA THR A 81 -11.56 -14.19 8.71
C THR A 81 -10.69 -12.95 8.45
N LEU A 82 -10.64 -12.47 7.19
CA LEU A 82 -9.93 -11.25 6.86
C LEU A 82 -10.51 -10.04 7.60
N GLN A 83 -11.84 -9.90 7.61
CA GLN A 83 -12.52 -8.82 8.31
C GLN A 83 -12.24 -8.87 9.83
N SER A 84 -12.29 -10.06 10.44
CA SER A 84 -12.00 -10.24 11.85
C SER A 84 -10.56 -9.86 12.22
N ALA A 85 -9.59 -10.24 11.39
CA ALA A 85 -8.17 -9.91 11.60
C ALA A 85 -7.87 -8.42 11.44
N LEU A 86 -8.75 -7.69 10.75
CA LEU A 86 -8.60 -6.25 10.49
C LEU A 86 -9.56 -5.37 11.31
N ALA A 87 -10.42 -5.98 12.11
CA ALA A 87 -11.52 -5.28 12.80
C ALA A 87 -11.11 -4.51 14.06
N GLU A 88 -9.83 -4.44 14.40
CA GLU A 88 -9.36 -3.73 15.60
C GLU A 88 -9.60 -2.22 15.48
N PRO A 89 -10.52 -1.63 16.26
CA PRO A 89 -10.81 -0.19 16.16
C PRO A 89 -9.60 0.66 16.51
N GLY A 90 -9.12 1.45 15.55
CA GLY A 90 -7.97 2.33 15.73
C GLY A 90 -6.61 1.63 15.63
N GLY A 91 -6.56 0.34 15.32
CA GLY A 91 -5.36 -0.40 15.00
C GLY A 91 -4.71 0.09 13.69
N LYS A 92 -3.40 -0.05 13.58
CA LYS A 92 -2.69 0.18 12.33
C LYS A 92 -2.66 -1.12 11.54
N THR A 93 -3.02 -1.07 10.28
CA THR A 93 -2.95 -2.23 9.40
C THR A 93 -1.51 -2.50 9.01
N LEU A 94 -1.03 -3.70 9.32
CA LEU A 94 0.20 -4.26 8.82
C LEU A 94 -0.09 -4.94 7.49
N PHE A 95 0.68 -4.63 6.47
CA PHE A 95 0.61 -5.31 5.18
C PHE A 95 2.00 -5.41 4.58
N GLY A 96 2.36 -6.59 4.10
CA GLY A 96 3.60 -6.82 3.39
C GLY A 96 3.47 -7.97 2.41
N THR A 97 4.28 -7.93 1.37
CA THR A 97 4.38 -9.03 0.40
C THR A 97 5.83 -9.16 -0.02
N GLY A 98 6.28 -10.41 -0.17
CA GLY A 98 7.60 -10.75 -0.64
C GLY A 98 7.53 -11.85 -1.69
N TYR A 99 8.50 -11.87 -2.58
CA TYR A 99 8.58 -12.78 -3.70
C TYR A 99 9.96 -13.43 -3.78
N GLY A 100 9.97 -14.73 -4.01
CA GLY A 100 11.19 -15.52 -4.22
C GLY A 100 11.07 -16.41 -5.45
N LYS A 101 12.21 -16.70 -6.07
CA LYS A 101 12.29 -17.56 -7.27
C LYS A 101 13.62 -18.33 -7.28
N GLY A 102 13.58 -19.58 -7.74
CA GLY A 102 14.79 -20.42 -7.88
C GLY A 102 15.08 -21.26 -6.64
N GLU A 103 16.34 -21.62 -6.42
CA GLU A 103 16.73 -22.61 -5.40
C GLU A 103 16.42 -22.15 -3.97
N ASP A 104 16.66 -20.86 -3.65
CA ASP A 104 16.45 -20.29 -2.31
C ASP A 104 15.15 -19.47 -2.23
N LEU A 105 14.09 -19.92 -2.88
CA LEU A 105 12.86 -19.14 -3.04
C LEU A 105 12.23 -18.70 -1.71
N VAL A 106 12.30 -19.52 -0.66
CA VAL A 106 11.78 -19.18 0.68
C VAL A 106 12.59 -18.03 1.29
N VAL A 107 13.90 -18.15 1.30
CA VAL A 107 14.81 -17.12 1.83
C VAL A 107 14.67 -15.81 1.07
N GLN A 108 14.60 -15.89 -0.25
CA GLN A 108 14.38 -14.70 -1.10
C GLN A 108 13.04 -14.04 -0.82
N ALA A 109 11.95 -14.82 -0.73
CA ALA A 109 10.62 -14.30 -0.43
C ALA A 109 10.56 -13.62 0.94
N LEU A 110 11.21 -14.19 1.96
CA LEU A 110 11.29 -13.61 3.29
C LEU A 110 12.11 -12.31 3.31
N ASN A 111 13.25 -12.29 2.63
CA ASN A 111 14.09 -11.10 2.50
C ASN A 111 13.38 -9.97 1.73
N ASP A 112 12.63 -10.32 0.68
CA ASP A 112 11.85 -9.35 -0.08
C ASP A 112 10.67 -8.82 0.73
N LEU A 113 10.01 -9.68 1.51
CA LEU A 113 8.98 -9.29 2.47
C LEU A 113 9.52 -8.26 3.48
N GLU A 114 10.73 -8.47 4.00
CA GLU A 114 11.37 -7.54 4.93
C GLU A 114 11.64 -6.17 4.33
N ARG A 115 11.93 -6.12 3.04
CA ARG A 115 12.18 -4.88 2.29
C ARG A 115 10.90 -4.21 1.79
N CYS A 116 9.75 -4.86 1.94
CA CYS A 116 8.47 -4.33 1.46
C CYS A 116 8.15 -2.98 2.11
N PRO A 117 8.02 -1.89 1.33
CA PRO A 117 7.75 -0.57 1.90
C PRO A 117 6.36 -0.45 2.53
N LEU A 118 5.43 -1.34 2.16
CA LEU A 118 4.10 -1.41 2.76
C LEU A 118 4.13 -2.03 4.17
N LEU A 119 5.16 -2.82 4.47
CA LEU A 119 5.36 -3.43 5.79
C LEU A 119 5.90 -2.44 6.81
N HIS A 120 6.60 -1.40 6.36
CA HIS A 120 7.25 -0.44 7.24
C HIS A 120 6.22 0.54 7.83
N LEU A 121 5.80 0.22 9.04
CA LEU A 121 5.11 1.19 9.87
C LEU A 121 6.11 2.27 10.34
N PRO A 122 5.64 3.53 10.57
CA PRO A 122 6.52 4.63 10.98
C PRO A 122 7.39 4.34 12.21
N ASP A 123 6.97 3.37 13.02
CA ASP A 123 7.63 2.98 14.27
C ASP A 123 7.86 1.46 14.24
N ALA A 124 9.05 1.03 13.82
CA ALA A 124 9.43 -0.39 13.64
C ALA A 124 9.28 -1.26 14.90
N GLY A 125 9.10 -0.68 16.08
CA GLY A 125 8.86 -1.40 17.35
C GLY A 125 7.51 -2.11 17.42
N TYR A 126 6.56 -1.76 16.58
CA TYR A 126 5.18 -2.28 16.62
C TYR A 126 4.99 -3.64 15.93
N ILE A 127 5.94 -4.08 15.13
CA ILE A 127 5.82 -5.36 14.40
C ILE A 127 5.71 -6.56 15.35
N LYS A 128 6.23 -6.45 16.57
CA LYS A 128 6.23 -7.52 17.57
C LYS A 128 4.94 -7.62 18.41
N ASP A 129 3.98 -6.73 18.21
CA ASP A 129 2.73 -6.68 18.99
C ASP A 129 1.50 -6.88 18.09
N THR A 130 1.60 -7.73 17.08
CA THR A 130 0.45 -8.13 16.27
C THR A 130 -0.49 -9.03 17.05
N ASP A 131 -1.78 -8.69 17.07
CA ASP A 131 -2.79 -9.51 17.73
C ASP A 131 -3.25 -10.66 16.85
N GLN A 132 -3.53 -10.39 15.59
CA GLN A 132 -3.85 -11.39 14.57
C GLN A 132 -3.03 -11.14 13.32
N LEU A 133 -2.55 -12.22 12.72
CA LEU A 133 -1.79 -12.17 11.49
C LEU A 133 -2.37 -13.18 10.49
N ILE A 134 -2.61 -12.74 9.29
CA ILE A 134 -2.93 -13.59 8.15
C ILE A 134 -1.66 -13.72 7.33
N VAL A 135 -1.29 -14.95 7.03
CA VAL A 135 -0.16 -15.29 6.16
C VAL A 135 -0.71 -16.07 4.97
N ASN A 136 -0.62 -15.52 3.79
CA ASN A 136 -1.03 -16.19 2.57
C ASN A 136 0.18 -16.52 1.71
N LEU A 137 0.31 -17.79 1.35
CA LEU A 137 1.34 -18.29 0.45
C LEU A 137 0.72 -18.56 -0.94
N THR A 138 1.37 -18.07 -1.97
CA THR A 138 1.03 -18.45 -3.36
C THR A 138 2.26 -19.06 -3.99
N GLY A 139 2.16 -20.31 -4.37
CA GLY A 139 3.24 -21.06 -5.00
C GLY A 139 2.76 -21.86 -6.19
N GLY A 140 3.68 -22.55 -6.86
CA GLY A 140 3.38 -23.50 -7.92
C GLY A 140 2.94 -24.87 -7.39
N PRO A 141 2.73 -25.86 -8.29
CA PRO A 141 2.46 -27.26 -7.90
C PRO A 141 3.60 -27.90 -7.11
N ASP A 142 4.76 -27.29 -7.11
CA ASP A 142 5.98 -27.66 -6.39
C ASP A 142 6.07 -27.10 -4.97
N LEU A 143 5.03 -26.36 -4.51
CA LEU A 143 4.97 -25.87 -3.15
C LEU A 143 4.85 -27.03 -2.15
N THR A 144 5.86 -27.20 -1.29
CA THR A 144 5.93 -28.29 -0.31
C THR A 144 5.52 -27.84 1.09
N MET A 145 5.12 -28.78 1.95
CA MET A 145 4.87 -28.51 3.36
C MET A 145 6.11 -28.02 4.13
N THR A 146 7.30 -28.43 3.71
CA THR A 146 8.55 -27.93 4.28
C THR A 146 8.69 -26.43 4.05
N MET A 147 8.50 -25.97 2.82
CA MET A 147 8.52 -24.54 2.48
C MET A 147 7.46 -23.74 3.26
N VAL A 148 6.26 -24.31 3.39
CA VAL A 148 5.18 -23.68 4.17
C VAL A 148 5.60 -23.52 5.63
N ASN A 149 6.14 -24.58 6.25
CA ASN A 149 6.57 -24.54 7.64
C ASN A 149 7.73 -23.55 7.86
N GLU A 150 8.72 -23.52 6.96
CA GLU A 150 9.85 -22.57 7.03
C GLU A 150 9.34 -21.11 6.99
N VAL A 151 8.38 -20.80 6.11
CA VAL A 151 7.78 -19.47 6.06
C VAL A 151 7.02 -19.15 7.34
N MET A 152 6.21 -20.10 7.83
CA MET A 152 5.39 -19.90 9.03
C MET A 152 6.25 -19.71 10.28
N ASP A 153 7.34 -20.47 10.43
CA ASP A 153 8.29 -20.34 11.54
C ASP A 153 8.99 -18.98 11.51
N ALA A 154 9.48 -18.57 10.32
CA ALA A 154 10.14 -17.29 10.15
C ALA A 154 9.21 -16.11 10.43
N VAL A 155 7.97 -16.16 9.92
CA VAL A 155 6.96 -15.12 10.13
C VAL A 155 6.55 -15.07 11.61
N SER A 156 6.30 -16.21 12.23
CA SER A 156 5.94 -16.30 13.67
C SER A 156 7.02 -15.71 14.56
N GLY A 157 8.29 -16.06 14.30
CA GLY A 157 9.43 -15.55 15.04
C GLY A 157 9.61 -14.04 14.89
N LYS A 158 9.32 -13.51 13.70
CA LYS A 158 9.51 -12.11 13.40
C LYS A 158 8.39 -11.21 13.91
N PHE A 159 7.15 -11.60 13.71
CA PHE A 159 5.98 -10.77 14.03
C PHE A 159 5.46 -10.98 15.45
N GLY A 160 5.96 -11.99 16.16
CA GLY A 160 5.65 -12.21 17.58
C GLY A 160 4.15 -12.26 17.86
N CYS A 161 3.38 -12.92 16.99
CA CYS A 161 1.92 -12.93 17.06
C CYS A 161 1.45 -13.55 18.39
N ARG A 162 0.67 -12.79 19.16
CA ARG A 162 0.22 -13.19 20.50
C ARG A 162 -1.02 -14.08 20.47
N THR A 163 -1.87 -13.94 19.46
CA THR A 163 -3.22 -14.51 19.55
C THR A 163 -3.46 -15.59 18.51
N SER A 164 -3.31 -15.32 17.25
CA SER A 164 -3.49 -16.33 16.21
C SER A 164 -2.82 -15.93 14.88
N ILE A 165 -2.27 -16.93 14.20
CA ILE A 165 -1.84 -16.81 12.81
C ILE A 165 -2.81 -17.62 11.98
N VAL A 166 -3.48 -16.97 11.04
CA VAL A 166 -4.32 -17.64 10.05
C VAL A 166 -3.49 -17.84 8.79
N MET A 167 -3.38 -19.08 8.34
CA MET A 167 -2.64 -19.44 7.14
C MET A 167 -3.60 -19.65 5.97
N GLY A 168 -3.24 -19.08 4.83
CA GLY A 168 -3.82 -19.38 3.52
C GLY A 168 -2.75 -19.94 2.59
N ALA A 169 -3.12 -20.85 1.68
CA ALA A 169 -2.22 -21.39 0.67
C ALA A 169 -2.97 -21.57 -0.64
N SER A 170 -2.46 -20.96 -1.69
CA SER A 170 -3.01 -21.05 -3.05
C SER A 170 -1.98 -21.57 -4.04
N ILE A 171 -2.41 -22.43 -4.95
CA ILE A 171 -1.58 -22.96 -6.01
C ILE A 171 -1.93 -22.25 -7.32
N ASP A 172 -0.92 -21.69 -7.95
CA ASP A 172 -1.00 -21.05 -9.27
C ASP A 172 0.01 -21.74 -10.21
N GLY A 173 -0.48 -22.35 -11.28
CA GLY A 173 0.36 -23.06 -12.23
C GLY A 173 1.44 -22.20 -12.90
N SER A 174 1.29 -20.89 -12.88
CA SER A 174 2.30 -19.95 -13.39
C SER A 174 3.46 -19.70 -12.40
N PHE A 175 3.32 -20.16 -11.14
CA PHE A 175 4.30 -19.98 -10.06
C PHE A 175 5.28 -21.15 -9.91
N TYR A 176 5.50 -21.94 -10.93
CA TYR A 176 6.50 -23.00 -10.85
C TYR A 176 7.87 -22.45 -10.45
N ASN A 177 8.48 -23.04 -9.42
CA ASN A 177 9.73 -22.58 -8.79
C ASN A 177 9.69 -21.10 -8.34
N GLN A 178 8.53 -20.67 -7.85
CA GLN A 178 8.28 -19.31 -7.37
C GLN A 178 7.40 -19.36 -6.12
N LEU A 179 7.62 -18.42 -5.23
CA LEU A 179 6.83 -18.25 -4.01
C LEU A 179 6.52 -16.78 -3.77
N ARG A 180 5.27 -16.49 -3.47
CA ARG A 180 4.86 -15.20 -2.90
C ARG A 180 4.33 -15.42 -1.50
N VAL A 181 4.85 -14.65 -0.57
CA VAL A 181 4.38 -14.60 0.82
C VAL A 181 3.71 -13.24 1.01
N THR A 182 2.46 -13.25 1.45
CA THR A 182 1.73 -12.03 1.80
C THR A 182 1.33 -12.10 3.26
N VAL A 183 1.66 -11.07 4.03
CA VAL A 183 1.27 -10.95 5.43
C VAL A 183 0.34 -9.77 5.62
N MET A 184 -0.70 -9.94 6.41
CA MET A 184 -1.66 -8.91 6.74
C MET A 184 -2.13 -9.08 8.18
N GLY A 185 -2.30 -7.98 8.90
CA GLY A 185 -2.76 -8.02 10.27
C GLY A 185 -2.98 -6.63 10.85
N THR A 186 -3.35 -6.60 12.11
CA THR A 186 -3.54 -5.36 12.86
C THR A 186 -2.56 -5.31 14.01
N VAL A 187 -1.95 -4.15 14.19
CA VAL A 187 -1.03 -3.85 15.28
C VAL A 187 -1.74 -2.94 16.26
N ARG A 188 -1.75 -3.32 17.54
CA ARG A 188 -2.31 -2.48 18.59
C ARG A 188 -1.65 -1.12 18.62
N ARG A 189 -2.46 -0.10 18.84
CA ARG A 189 -1.97 1.25 19.07
C ARG A 189 -1.26 1.29 20.43
N VAL A 190 0.06 1.27 20.44
CA VAL A 190 0.79 1.67 21.65
C VAL A 190 0.46 3.14 21.89
N PRO A 191 0.05 3.53 23.13
CA PRO A 191 -0.20 4.91 23.46
C PRO A 191 1.03 5.73 23.07
N SER A 192 0.80 6.79 22.31
CA SER A 192 1.83 7.75 21.88
C SER A 192 2.76 8.08 23.04
N VAL A 193 4.04 7.80 22.90
CA VAL A 193 5.06 8.35 23.81
C VAL A 193 4.88 9.86 23.81
N LYS A 194 4.59 10.42 24.97
CA LYS A 194 4.47 11.87 25.18
C LYS A 194 5.69 12.58 24.60
N GLY A 195 5.49 13.41 23.60
CA GLY A 195 6.56 14.19 22.97
C GLY A 195 6.14 14.95 21.73
N PHE A 196 4.89 14.84 21.32
CA PHE A 196 4.34 15.66 20.26
C PHE A 196 3.17 16.47 20.83
N GLU A 197 3.47 17.63 21.40
CA GLU A 197 2.44 18.60 21.73
C GLU A 197 1.73 19.00 20.43
N PRO A 198 0.38 18.91 20.37
CA PRO A 198 -0.35 19.43 19.23
C PRO A 198 -0.16 20.94 19.19
N VAL A 199 0.46 21.43 18.12
CA VAL A 199 0.44 22.86 17.81
C VAL A 199 -1.03 23.28 17.76
N PRO A 200 -1.46 24.30 18.51
CA PRO A 200 -2.85 24.73 18.55
C PRO A 200 -3.34 25.00 17.13
N SER A 201 -4.50 24.46 16.81
CA SER A 201 -5.17 24.62 15.53
C SER A 201 -5.41 26.11 15.28
N ALA A 202 -4.53 26.72 14.47
CA ALA A 202 -4.86 27.99 13.85
C ALA A 202 -6.03 27.71 12.91
N SER A 203 -7.16 28.37 13.17
CA SER A 203 -8.35 28.33 12.34
C SER A 203 -7.98 28.55 10.86
N ILE A 204 -8.21 27.55 10.05
CA ILE A 204 -8.06 27.64 8.58
C ILE A 204 -9.09 28.70 8.12
N PRO A 205 -8.69 29.82 7.51
CA PRO A 205 -9.63 30.75 6.94
C PRO A 205 -10.44 30.03 5.84
N PRO A 206 -11.75 30.33 5.69
CA PRO A 206 -12.55 29.75 4.62
C PRO A 206 -11.91 30.08 3.27
N ASN A 207 -11.88 29.08 2.41
CA ASN A 207 -11.31 29.14 1.07
C ASN A 207 -12.11 30.17 0.25
N GLU A 208 -11.60 31.39 0.13
CA GLU A 208 -12.18 32.37 -0.79
C GLU A 208 -12.00 31.88 -2.22
N PRO A 209 -13.05 31.87 -3.04
CA PRO A 209 -12.91 31.53 -4.45
C PRO A 209 -11.99 32.57 -5.13
N PRO A 210 -11.17 32.14 -6.11
CA PRO A 210 -10.29 33.07 -6.82
C PRO A 210 -11.11 34.18 -7.48
N PRO A 211 -10.63 35.44 -7.50
CA PRO A 211 -11.35 36.56 -8.09
C PRO A 211 -11.64 36.29 -9.55
N ALA A 212 -12.90 36.52 -9.93
CA ALA A 212 -13.36 36.43 -11.30
C ALA A 212 -12.53 37.35 -12.19
N LYS A 213 -11.95 36.80 -13.26
CA LYS A 213 -11.25 37.58 -14.27
C LYS A 213 -12.23 38.60 -14.87
N ALA A 214 -11.86 39.86 -14.78
CA ALA A 214 -12.59 40.94 -15.45
C ALA A 214 -12.65 40.64 -16.96
N GLU A 215 -13.85 40.54 -17.48
CA GLU A 215 -14.09 40.48 -18.92
C GLU A 215 -13.74 41.83 -19.53
N THR A 216 -12.62 41.92 -20.22
CA THR A 216 -12.33 43.00 -21.14
C THR A 216 -13.13 42.74 -22.42
N SER A 217 -14.19 43.52 -22.59
CA SER A 217 -14.93 43.63 -23.84
C SER A 217 -14.02 44.23 -24.94
N GLY A 218 -13.49 43.33 -25.75
CA GLY A 218 -12.77 43.67 -26.98
C GLY A 218 -13.53 43.04 -28.15
N SER A 219 -14.31 43.85 -28.84
CA SER A 219 -14.94 43.52 -30.13
C SER A 219 -13.87 43.30 -31.19
N ALA A 220 -13.66 42.07 -31.63
CA ALA A 220 -12.88 41.77 -32.84
C ALA A 220 -13.75 40.88 -33.74
N GLN A 221 -14.10 41.46 -34.91
CA GLN A 221 -14.81 40.83 -36.01
C GLN A 221 -14.06 39.59 -36.50
N SER A 222 -14.82 38.48 -36.63
CA SER A 222 -14.34 37.28 -37.32
C SER A 222 -14.28 37.49 -38.82
N PRO A 223 -13.20 37.11 -39.52
CA PRO A 223 -13.21 37.06 -40.97
C PRO A 223 -13.94 35.83 -41.49
N GLU A 224 -14.79 36.08 -42.48
CA GLU A 224 -15.58 35.16 -43.27
C GLU A 224 -14.72 34.11 -44.01
N PRO A 225 -15.08 32.83 -44.06
CA PRO A 225 -14.34 31.84 -44.81
C PRO A 225 -14.53 31.97 -46.32
N PRO A 226 -13.54 31.77 -47.16
CA PRO A 226 -13.65 31.87 -48.61
C PRO A 226 -14.48 30.71 -49.20
N ALA A 227 -15.27 31.05 -50.22
CA ALA A 227 -16.13 30.16 -50.98
C ALA A 227 -15.34 29.09 -51.77
N PRO A 228 -15.91 27.90 -52.01
CA PRO A 228 -15.23 26.84 -52.77
C PRO A 228 -15.19 27.17 -54.26
N THR A 229 -13.99 27.22 -54.83
CA THR A 229 -13.76 27.30 -56.27
C THR A 229 -14.07 25.95 -56.92
N ALA A 230 -15.03 25.96 -57.83
CA ALA A 230 -15.28 24.88 -58.77
C ALA A 230 -14.10 24.76 -59.76
N GLY A 231 -13.48 23.59 -59.86
CA GLY A 231 -12.58 23.22 -60.92
C GLY A 231 -13.28 22.49 -62.07
N PRO A 232 -12.89 22.68 -63.30
CA PRO A 232 -13.60 22.08 -64.46
C PRO A 232 -13.13 20.66 -64.75
N LEU A 233 -14.09 19.87 -65.29
CA LEU A 233 -14.07 18.68 -66.15
C LEU A 233 -12.95 17.63 -65.95
#